data_05c4f2f7e964894cd31316e539297062
#
_entry.id   05c4f2f7e964894cd31316e539297062
#
_cell.length_a   1.000
_cell.length_b   1.000
_cell.length_c   1.000
_cell.angle_alpha   90.00
_cell.angle_beta   90.00
_cell.angle_gamma   90.00
#
_symmetry.space_group_name_H-M   'P 1'
#
loop_
_entity.id
_entity.type
_entity.pdbx_description
1 polymer ?
#
loop_
_entity_poly.entity_id
_entity_poly.type
_entity_poly.pdbx_seq_one_letter_code
_entity_poly.pdbx_strand_id
1 'polypeptide(L)'
;LKETTITDREIKYTYNGATSTEYKGPKAGVKYYYYVIAYKNGKSYEYKDSADETYTSGASKSASAMVSTAKIAKPTSPKAKATKGKITVSWKKVTGATGYQVYRSTKKGSGYKLVGTITKGSKVKYVDKSSKKAGTKYYYKVRAVGNNEAGVPIYSSYSTPKYAKAK
;
A
#
# COMPACT_ATOMS: atom_id res chain seq x y z
N LEU A 1 -0.84 -4.57 -30.77
CA LEU A 1 -0.18 -4.80 -29.47
C LEU A 1 -0.07 -6.30 -29.25
N LYS A 2 1.13 -6.81 -29.26
CA LYS A 2 1.39 -8.20 -28.96
C LYS A 2 1.86 -8.26 -27.52
N GLU A 3 1.06 -8.93 -26.75
CA GLU A 3 1.36 -9.44 -25.44
C GLU A 3 2.03 -8.49 -24.42
N THR A 4 1.30 -8.17 -23.41
CA THR A 4 1.85 -7.51 -22.24
C THR A 4 1.96 -8.54 -21.14
N THR A 5 3.13 -9.10 -20.96
CA THR A 5 3.44 -9.86 -19.76
C THR A 5 3.87 -8.87 -18.70
N ILE A 6 3.04 -8.64 -17.69
CA ILE A 6 3.41 -7.85 -16.53
C ILE A 6 4.18 -8.77 -15.60
N THR A 7 5.49 -8.79 -15.75
CA THR A 7 6.36 -9.37 -14.74
C THR A 7 7.01 -8.24 -13.97
N ASP A 8 6.62 -8.09 -12.73
CA ASP A 8 7.29 -7.36 -11.65
C ASP A 8 7.80 -5.94 -11.89
N ARG A 9 7.41 -5.17 -12.85
CA ARG A 9 7.78 -3.76 -13.08
C ARG A 9 8.17 -3.41 -14.51
N GLU A 10 8.12 -4.35 -15.44
CA GLU A 10 8.39 -4.07 -16.86
C GLU A 10 7.14 -4.33 -17.68
N ILE A 11 6.67 -3.31 -18.39
CA ILE A 11 5.65 -3.46 -19.43
C ILE A 11 6.39 -3.40 -20.76
N LYS A 12 6.48 -4.53 -21.45
CA LYS A 12 6.97 -4.58 -22.83
C LYS A 12 5.79 -4.49 -23.77
N TYR A 13 5.80 -3.53 -24.64
CA TYR A 13 4.81 -3.43 -25.72
C TYR A 13 5.51 -3.29 -27.08
N THR A 14 4.98 -3.96 -28.08
CA THR A 14 5.45 -3.87 -29.44
C THR A 14 4.37 -3.19 -30.29
N TYR A 15 4.73 -2.10 -30.93
CA TYR A 15 3.87 -1.36 -31.84
C TYR A 15 4.42 -1.44 -33.24
N ASN A 16 3.61 -1.89 -34.23
CA ASN A 16 3.98 -2.03 -35.65
C ASN A 16 5.31 -2.74 -35.90
N GLY A 17 5.61 -3.81 -35.18
CA GLY A 17 6.83 -4.56 -35.35
C GLY A 17 8.12 -3.91 -34.85
N ALA A 18 8.05 -2.67 -34.38
CA ALA A 18 9.17 -2.01 -33.73
C ALA A 18 9.19 -2.39 -32.24
N THR A 19 10.34 -2.82 -31.76
CA THR A 19 10.56 -3.05 -30.33
C THR A 19 10.56 -1.71 -29.63
N SER A 20 9.57 -1.46 -28.78
CA SER A 20 9.54 -0.24 -27.99
C SER A 20 10.55 -0.29 -26.86
N THR A 21 11.02 0.89 -26.47
CA THR A 21 11.88 1.09 -25.31
C THR A 21 11.28 0.47 -24.05
N GLU A 22 12.09 -0.22 -23.28
CA GLU A 22 11.70 -0.77 -21.98
C GLU A 22 11.11 0.32 -21.09
N TYR A 23 9.85 0.14 -20.71
CA TYR A 23 9.23 0.98 -19.72
C TYR A 23 9.59 0.46 -18.33
N LYS A 24 10.47 1.14 -17.63
CA LYS A 24 10.94 0.76 -16.27
C LYS A 24 9.90 1.05 -15.17
N GLY A 25 8.65 0.76 -15.44
CA GLY A 25 7.56 0.94 -14.50
C GLY A 25 7.03 2.39 -14.40
N PRO A 26 5.87 2.57 -13.79
CA PRO A 26 5.22 3.86 -13.71
C PRO A 26 5.95 4.82 -12.76
N LYS A 27 6.09 6.09 -13.17
CA LYS A 27 6.69 7.15 -12.35
C LYS A 27 5.68 7.68 -11.33
N ALA A 28 6.18 8.09 -10.16
CA ALA A 28 5.35 8.72 -9.13
C ALA A 28 4.71 10.03 -9.64
N GLY A 29 3.47 10.30 -9.24
CA GLY A 29 2.75 11.53 -9.57
C GLY A 29 2.29 11.62 -11.04
N VAL A 30 2.55 10.61 -11.87
CA VAL A 30 2.08 10.56 -13.24
C VAL A 30 0.80 9.74 -13.33
N LYS A 31 -0.22 10.29 -13.98
CA LYS A 31 -1.47 9.59 -14.25
C LYS A 31 -1.29 8.75 -15.52
N TYR A 32 -1.53 7.45 -15.39
CA TYR A 32 -1.47 6.50 -16.49
C TYR A 32 -2.86 6.03 -16.85
N TYR A 33 -3.12 5.93 -18.14
CA TYR A 33 -4.37 5.40 -18.66
C TYR A 33 -4.09 4.02 -19.25
N TYR A 34 -4.91 3.06 -18.88
CA TYR A 34 -4.79 1.68 -19.34
C TYR A 34 -6.06 1.28 -20.06
N TYR A 35 -5.91 0.58 -21.14
CA TYR A 35 -7.01 -0.08 -21.84
C TYR A 35 -6.59 -1.48 -22.23
N VAL A 36 -7.55 -2.37 -22.26
CA VAL A 36 -7.35 -3.77 -22.63
C VAL A 36 -7.93 -3.97 -24.02
N ILE A 37 -7.15 -4.57 -24.89
CA ILE A 37 -7.57 -4.92 -26.26
C ILE A 37 -7.69 -6.43 -26.34
N ALA A 38 -8.86 -6.92 -26.77
CA ALA A 38 -9.05 -8.33 -27.03
C ALA A 38 -8.62 -8.66 -28.48
N TYR A 39 -7.82 -9.69 -28.63
CA TYR A 39 -7.41 -10.22 -29.92
C TYR A 39 -8.15 -11.52 -30.23
N LYS A 40 -8.62 -11.65 -31.47
CA LYS A 40 -9.09 -12.91 -32.01
C LYS A 40 -8.23 -13.25 -33.23
N ASN A 41 -7.63 -14.43 -33.24
CA ASN A 41 -6.76 -14.91 -34.33
C ASN A 41 -5.59 -13.95 -34.65
N GLY A 42 -5.05 -13.27 -33.65
CA GLY A 42 -3.91 -12.36 -33.80
C GLY A 42 -4.20 -11.08 -34.57
N LYS A 43 -5.46 -10.75 -34.83
CA LYS A 43 -5.87 -9.52 -35.50
C LYS A 43 -6.59 -8.60 -34.55
N SER A 44 -6.23 -7.32 -34.55
CA SER A 44 -6.98 -6.22 -33.98
C SER A 44 -7.77 -5.50 -35.09
N TYR A 45 -8.92 -4.97 -34.75
CA TYR A 45 -9.75 -4.20 -35.68
C TYR A 45 -9.80 -2.76 -35.20
N GLU A 46 -9.53 -1.83 -36.08
CA GLU A 46 -9.66 -0.42 -35.81
C GLU A 46 -11.06 0.07 -36.22
N TYR A 47 -11.66 0.90 -35.41
CA TYR A 47 -12.88 1.61 -35.76
C TYR A 47 -12.79 3.06 -35.27
N LYS A 48 -13.49 3.95 -35.94
CA LYS A 48 -13.61 5.36 -35.55
C LYS A 48 -14.94 5.59 -34.87
N ASP A 49 -14.95 6.36 -33.81
CA ASP A 49 -16.18 6.80 -33.18
C ASP A 49 -16.71 8.10 -33.80
N SER A 50 -17.81 8.62 -33.24
CA SER A 50 -18.44 9.87 -33.70
C SER A 50 -17.58 11.13 -33.49
N ALA A 51 -16.51 11.05 -32.70
CA ALA A 51 -15.53 12.11 -32.47
C ALA A 51 -14.31 11.97 -33.39
N ASP A 52 -14.36 11.08 -34.37
CA ASP A 52 -13.25 10.74 -35.30
C ASP A 52 -12.01 10.15 -34.59
N GLU A 53 -12.16 9.67 -33.35
CA GLU A 53 -11.12 8.95 -32.64
C GLU A 53 -11.07 7.50 -33.08
N THR A 54 -9.87 7.02 -33.39
CA THR A 54 -9.63 5.63 -33.83
C THR A 54 -9.46 4.73 -32.63
N TYR A 55 -10.30 3.71 -32.53
CA TYR A 55 -10.23 2.69 -31.50
C TYR A 55 -9.95 1.33 -32.10
N THR A 56 -9.26 0.52 -31.35
CA THR A 56 -9.05 -0.88 -31.72
C THR A 56 -10.21 -1.72 -31.16
N SER A 57 -10.84 -2.53 -32.00
CA SER A 57 -11.98 -3.38 -31.59
C SER A 57 -11.63 -4.23 -30.40
N GLY A 58 -12.53 -4.33 -29.44
CA GLY A 58 -12.31 -5.04 -28.20
C GLY A 58 -11.56 -4.27 -27.13
N ALA A 59 -11.21 -3.00 -27.37
CA ALA A 59 -10.67 -2.15 -26.32
C ALA A 59 -11.68 -1.92 -25.20
N SER A 60 -11.30 -2.15 -23.98
CA SER A 60 -12.10 -1.77 -22.82
C SER A 60 -12.11 -0.25 -22.66
N LYS A 61 -13.10 0.28 -21.93
CA LYS A 61 -13.01 1.67 -21.47
C LYS A 61 -11.70 1.87 -20.71
N SER A 62 -11.00 2.96 -21.01
CA SER A 62 -9.75 3.26 -20.34
C SER A 62 -9.96 3.40 -18.84
N ALA A 63 -9.20 2.67 -18.06
CA ALA A 63 -9.10 2.89 -16.64
C ALA A 63 -7.85 3.71 -16.36
N SER A 64 -7.95 4.76 -15.55
CA SER A 64 -6.79 5.51 -15.10
C SER A 64 -6.34 5.02 -13.73
N ALA A 65 -5.07 4.72 -13.59
CA ALA A 65 -4.45 4.47 -12.29
C ALA A 65 -3.30 5.43 -12.08
N MET A 66 -3.27 6.08 -10.92
CA MET A 66 -2.10 6.87 -10.51
C MET A 66 -1.21 5.98 -9.65
N VAL A 67 -0.03 5.68 -10.14
CA VAL A 67 0.96 4.96 -9.35
C VAL A 67 1.68 5.94 -8.46
N SER A 68 1.48 5.78 -7.18
CA SER A 68 2.23 6.54 -6.18
C SER A 68 3.39 5.69 -5.67
N THR A 69 4.61 6.18 -5.89
CA THR A 69 5.79 5.72 -5.14
C THR A 69 5.96 6.52 -3.85
N ALA A 70 4.96 7.32 -3.45
CA ALA A 70 4.99 8.06 -2.21
C ALA A 70 5.23 7.10 -1.04
N LYS A 71 6.41 7.18 -0.47
CA LYS A 71 6.79 6.40 0.70
C LYS A 71 6.50 7.23 1.94
N ILE A 72 5.71 6.68 2.85
CA ILE A 72 5.56 7.26 4.18
C ILE A 72 6.57 6.61 5.13
N ALA A 73 7.22 7.44 5.96
CA ALA A 73 8.23 6.96 6.91
C ALA A 73 7.61 6.05 7.97
N LYS A 74 8.37 5.06 8.44
CA LYS A 74 7.93 4.21 9.56
C LYS A 74 7.96 4.97 10.88
N PRO A 75 7.05 4.67 11.82
CA PRO A 75 7.10 5.23 13.17
C PRO A 75 8.41 4.88 13.88
N THR A 76 9.02 5.88 14.51
CA THR A 76 10.27 5.74 15.26
C THR A 76 10.03 5.83 16.77
N SER A 77 11.02 5.43 17.56
CA SER A 77 11.00 5.46 19.03
C SER A 77 9.76 4.80 19.65
N PRO A 78 9.36 3.59 19.21
CA PRO A 78 8.20 2.93 19.82
C PRO A 78 8.50 2.57 21.27
N LYS A 79 7.51 2.79 22.15
CA LYS A 79 7.54 2.42 23.58
C LYS A 79 6.30 1.60 23.91
N ALA A 80 6.44 0.64 24.82
CA ALA A 80 5.31 -0.10 25.38
C ALA A 80 5.43 -0.11 26.90
N LYS A 81 4.37 0.34 27.60
CA LYS A 81 4.31 0.42 29.08
C LYS A 81 3.07 -0.30 29.59
N ALA A 82 3.26 -1.30 30.43
CA ALA A 82 2.17 -2.01 31.08
C ALA A 82 1.77 -1.30 32.38
N THR A 83 0.46 -1.24 32.59
CA THR A 83 -0.17 -0.94 33.88
C THR A 83 -1.24 -1.99 34.14
N LYS A 84 -1.83 -2.05 35.34
CA LYS A 84 -2.87 -3.04 35.67
C LYS A 84 -3.96 -3.04 34.57
N GLY A 85 -4.19 -4.18 33.93
CA GLY A 85 -5.22 -4.40 32.93
C GLY A 85 -5.01 -3.76 31.54
N LYS A 86 -3.92 -3.02 31.29
CA LYS A 86 -3.70 -2.36 29.98
C LYS A 86 -2.23 -2.22 29.62
N ILE A 87 -1.96 -2.13 28.31
CA ILE A 87 -0.64 -1.77 27.78
C ILE A 87 -0.80 -0.54 26.89
N THR A 88 -0.03 0.48 27.19
CA THR A 88 0.03 1.71 26.37
C THR A 88 1.22 1.62 25.43
N VAL A 89 0.97 1.80 24.14
CA VAL A 89 1.98 1.88 23.07
C VAL A 89 2.05 3.32 22.59
N SER A 90 3.25 3.87 22.42
CA SER A 90 3.46 5.21 21.89
C SER A 90 4.64 5.24 20.94
N TRP A 91 4.70 6.24 20.06
CA TRP A 91 5.73 6.43 19.03
C TRP A 91 5.90 7.92 18.69
N LYS A 92 6.90 8.26 17.89
CA LYS A 92 7.03 9.63 17.36
C LYS A 92 6.09 9.83 16.18
N LYS A 93 5.53 11.04 16.06
CA LYS A 93 4.67 11.45 14.94
C LYS A 93 5.43 11.25 13.61
N VAL A 94 4.72 10.77 12.61
CA VAL A 94 5.22 10.64 11.24
C VAL A 94 4.63 11.74 10.38
N THR A 95 5.47 12.50 9.69
CA THR A 95 5.02 13.53 8.74
C THR A 95 4.23 12.88 7.61
N GLY A 96 3.11 13.50 7.21
CA GLY A 96 2.23 12.96 6.18
C GLY A 96 1.33 11.79 6.64
N ALA A 97 1.44 11.34 7.90
CA ALA A 97 0.54 10.31 8.40
C ALA A 97 -0.86 10.85 8.66
N THR A 98 -1.87 10.19 8.09
CA THR A 98 -3.29 10.39 8.36
C THR A 98 -3.77 9.51 9.50
N GLY A 99 -3.01 8.44 9.82
CA GLY A 99 -3.33 7.49 10.86
C GLY A 99 -2.23 6.48 11.15
N TYR A 100 -2.56 5.49 11.97
CA TYR A 100 -1.64 4.40 12.34
C TYR A 100 -2.40 3.09 12.53
N GLN A 101 -1.69 1.98 12.30
CA GLN A 101 -2.16 0.65 12.64
C GLN A 101 -1.21 0.02 13.64
N VAL A 102 -1.77 -0.52 14.73
CA VAL A 102 -1.03 -1.17 15.81
C VAL A 102 -1.25 -2.66 15.76
N TYR A 103 -0.17 -3.41 15.77
CA TYR A 103 -0.18 -4.87 15.74
C TYR A 103 0.45 -5.44 17.00
N ARG A 104 -0.09 -6.56 17.47
CA ARG A 104 0.36 -7.25 18.68
C ARG A 104 0.65 -8.72 18.41
N SER A 105 1.65 -9.26 19.11
CA SER A 105 1.96 -10.69 19.18
C SER A 105 2.47 -11.06 20.58
N THR A 106 2.41 -12.33 20.93
CA THR A 106 3.14 -12.93 22.05
C THR A 106 4.53 -13.41 21.64
N LYS A 107 4.84 -13.46 20.34
CA LYS A 107 6.14 -13.83 19.78
C LYS A 107 6.83 -12.61 19.19
N LYS A 108 8.14 -12.44 19.40
CA LYS A 108 8.91 -11.26 18.93
C LYS A 108 8.94 -11.15 17.40
N GLY A 109 9.11 -12.26 16.68
CA GLY A 109 9.36 -12.27 15.23
C GLY A 109 8.14 -12.54 14.36
N SER A 110 7.03 -13.06 14.91
CA SER A 110 5.90 -13.59 14.13
C SER A 110 4.56 -13.45 14.82
N GLY A 111 3.47 -13.86 14.14
CA GLY A 111 2.13 -13.95 14.73
C GLY A 111 1.48 -12.62 15.08
N TYR A 112 1.87 -11.53 14.45
CA TYR A 112 1.29 -10.22 14.70
C TYR A 112 -0.11 -10.08 14.11
N LYS A 113 -1.08 -9.74 14.97
CA LYS A 113 -2.46 -9.43 14.60
C LYS A 113 -2.75 -7.95 14.81
N LEU A 114 -3.54 -7.34 13.94
CA LEU A 114 -4.01 -5.97 14.09
C LEU A 114 -4.88 -5.86 15.35
N VAL A 115 -4.53 -4.94 16.26
CA VAL A 115 -5.26 -4.72 17.51
C VAL A 115 -5.81 -3.29 17.64
N GLY A 116 -5.44 -2.41 16.73
CA GLY A 116 -5.99 -1.05 16.72
C GLY A 116 -5.67 -0.28 15.46
N THR A 117 -6.65 0.50 15.00
CA THR A 117 -6.52 1.48 13.94
C THR A 117 -6.79 2.86 14.52
N ILE A 118 -5.94 3.81 14.18
CA ILE A 118 -6.03 5.21 14.58
C ILE A 118 -6.19 6.04 13.31
N THR A 119 -7.26 6.81 13.22
CA THR A 119 -7.63 7.61 12.03
C THR A 119 -7.16 9.07 12.10
N LYS A 120 -6.40 9.44 13.13
CA LYS A 120 -5.80 10.78 13.29
C LYS A 120 -4.28 10.69 13.35
N GLY A 121 -3.59 11.29 12.37
CA GLY A 121 -2.12 11.29 12.28
C GLY A 121 -1.41 12.02 13.44
N SER A 122 -2.12 12.89 14.16
CA SER A 122 -1.60 13.54 15.39
C SER A 122 -1.62 12.63 16.63
N LYS A 123 -2.41 11.55 16.60
CA LYS A 123 -2.56 10.64 17.74
C LYS A 123 -1.47 9.57 17.72
N VAL A 124 -0.47 9.72 18.55
CA VAL A 124 0.74 8.88 18.61
C VAL A 124 0.75 7.91 19.81
N LYS A 125 -0.42 7.56 20.29
CA LYS A 125 -0.62 6.68 21.43
C LYS A 125 -1.82 5.76 21.19
N TYR A 126 -1.65 4.49 21.55
CA TYR A 126 -2.71 3.47 21.56
C TYR A 126 -2.74 2.78 22.93
N VAL A 127 -3.94 2.56 23.46
CA VAL A 127 -4.13 1.85 24.74
C VAL A 127 -4.83 0.54 24.45
N ASP A 128 -4.11 -0.54 24.59
CA ASP A 128 -4.63 -1.89 24.47
C ASP A 128 -5.23 -2.33 25.82
N LYS A 129 -6.56 -2.36 25.86
CA LYS A 129 -7.36 -2.77 27.04
C LYS A 129 -7.85 -4.21 26.95
N SER A 130 -7.52 -4.96 25.89
CA SER A 130 -7.94 -6.35 25.76
C SER A 130 -7.38 -7.20 26.91
N SER A 131 -8.09 -8.27 27.28
CA SER A 131 -7.63 -9.22 28.29
C SER A 131 -6.23 -9.74 27.99
N LYS A 132 -5.35 -9.70 28.98
CA LYS A 132 -3.97 -10.17 28.89
C LYS A 132 -3.65 -11.07 30.06
N LYS A 133 -2.96 -12.17 29.77
CA LYS A 133 -2.45 -13.05 30.82
C LYS A 133 -1.29 -12.33 31.54
N ALA A 134 -1.42 -12.11 32.82
CA ALA A 134 -0.37 -11.52 33.67
C ALA A 134 0.96 -12.30 33.50
N GLY A 135 2.06 -11.59 33.57
CA GLY A 135 3.37 -12.18 33.37
C GLY A 135 3.79 -12.41 31.91
N THR A 136 2.85 -12.39 30.97
CA THR A 136 3.13 -12.63 29.54
C THR A 136 3.73 -11.37 28.85
N LYS A 137 4.73 -11.57 28.00
CA LYS A 137 5.28 -10.52 27.14
C LYS A 137 4.38 -10.35 25.92
N TYR A 138 3.93 -9.12 25.69
CA TYR A 138 3.21 -8.74 24.47
C TYR A 138 4.06 -7.77 23.67
N TYR A 139 4.37 -8.13 22.44
CA TYR A 139 5.16 -7.35 21.49
C TYR A 139 4.23 -6.53 20.61
N TYR A 140 4.60 -5.29 20.36
CA TYR A 140 3.86 -4.36 19.51
C TYR A 140 4.74 -3.80 18.42
N LYS A 141 4.19 -3.67 17.22
CA LYS A 141 4.75 -2.91 16.13
C LYS A 141 3.67 -2.00 15.54
N VAL A 142 4.09 -0.88 14.99
CA VAL A 142 3.19 0.14 14.44
C VAL A 142 3.61 0.46 13.03
N ARG A 143 2.66 0.68 12.13
CA ARG A 143 2.89 1.30 10.84
C ARG A 143 2.08 2.57 10.69
N ALA A 144 2.61 3.55 9.98
CA ALA A 144 1.88 4.74 9.60
C ALA A 144 0.98 4.45 8.39
N VAL A 145 -0.14 5.15 8.34
CA VAL A 145 -1.05 5.21 7.20
C VAL A 145 -1.01 6.65 6.70
N GLY A 146 -0.89 6.84 5.43
CA GLY A 146 -1.01 8.12 4.74
C GLY A 146 -1.83 7.93 3.47
N ASN A 147 -2.00 8.97 2.71
CA ASN A 147 -2.61 8.89 1.39
C ASN A 147 -1.60 9.37 0.35
N ASN A 148 -1.68 8.82 -0.85
CA ASN A 148 -0.98 9.38 -1.99
C ASN A 148 -1.76 10.59 -2.54
N GLU A 149 -1.24 11.22 -3.58
CA GLU A 149 -1.88 12.37 -4.23
C GLU A 149 -3.28 12.07 -4.79
N ALA A 150 -3.55 10.82 -5.13
CA ALA A 150 -4.87 10.36 -5.56
C ALA A 150 -5.80 10.00 -4.39
N GLY A 151 -5.41 10.25 -3.14
CA GLY A 151 -6.21 9.91 -1.96
C GLY A 151 -6.17 8.41 -1.58
N VAL A 152 -5.41 7.58 -2.29
CA VAL A 152 -5.32 6.14 -2.02
C VAL A 152 -4.44 5.89 -0.80
N PRO A 153 -4.89 5.06 0.17
CA PRO A 153 -4.11 4.74 1.36
C PRO A 153 -2.76 4.09 1.02
N ILE A 154 -1.70 4.63 1.61
CA ILE A 154 -0.35 4.06 1.59
C ILE A 154 0.10 3.71 3.00
N TYR A 155 0.95 2.70 3.10
CA TYR A 155 1.40 2.16 4.39
C TYR A 155 2.92 2.21 4.50
N SER A 156 3.41 2.61 5.66
CA SER A 156 4.84 2.51 5.95
C SER A 156 5.27 1.08 6.24
N SER A 157 6.57 0.85 6.24
CA SER A 157 7.16 -0.28 6.94
C SER A 157 6.79 -0.24 8.42
N TYR A 158 6.88 -1.38 9.11
CA TYR A 158 6.62 -1.44 10.54
C TYR A 158 7.76 -0.83 11.37
N SER A 159 7.42 -0.24 12.50
CA SER A 159 8.39 0.11 13.53
C SER A 159 9.10 -1.13 14.08
N THR A 160 10.24 -0.94 14.71
CA THR A 160 10.89 -1.99 15.52
C THR A 160 9.92 -2.48 16.60
N PRO A 161 9.76 -3.79 16.81
CA PRO A 161 8.91 -4.31 17.88
C PRO A 161 9.40 -3.89 19.26
N LYS A 162 8.47 -3.48 20.11
CA LYS A 162 8.71 -3.25 21.56
C LYS A 162 7.71 -4.08 22.36
N TYR A 163 8.12 -4.52 23.55
CA TYR A 163 7.25 -5.32 24.39
C TYR A 163 7.02 -4.69 25.77
N ALA A 164 5.93 -5.09 26.38
CA ALA A 164 5.69 -4.94 27.79
C ALA A 164 5.20 -6.27 28.39
N LYS A 165 5.59 -6.55 29.64
CA LYS A 165 5.07 -7.68 30.42
C LYS A 165 3.77 -7.26 31.08
N ALA A 166 2.68 -7.96 30.80
CA ALA A 166 1.39 -7.64 31.39
C ALA A 166 1.41 -7.75 32.93
N LYS A 167 0.69 -6.84 33.57
CA LYS A 167 0.53 -6.77 35.03
C LYS A 167 -0.89 -7.13 35.44
#